data_59a8e1a64f7b496d38d4e6b437424b74
#
_entry.id   59a8e1a64f7b496d38d4e6b437424b74
#
_cell.length_a   1.000
_cell.length_b   1.000
_cell.length_c   1.000
_cell.angle_alpha   90.00
_cell.angle_beta   90.00
_cell.angle_gamma   90.00
#
_symmetry.space_group_name_H-M   'P 1'
#
loop_
_entity.id
_entity.type
_entity.pdbx_description
1 polymer ?
#
loop_
_entity_poly.entity_id
_entity_poly.type
_entity_poly.pdbx_seq_one_letter_code
_entity_poly.pdbx_strand_id
1 'polypeptide(L)'
;MGWLKYFLRELLEYVSLMRTTWLAVWGVFFLAGTSHAWDGQYQVIQQDPIEKFPKWTGILGSVQAELNKQADIQAPFAGGWAEFIEKTKSDDRLAMIKKTNETFNSMRYVPDQKNWGVPDLWNTPIQFTQSPDYIVPGRMSGDCEDHAIAKYYALQRLGFTQDELRVLVVKDLNLGVGHCILGVIFGGQCLILDNQIKSVWPANQIQHYKPIYAINETHWWQFIPAGTAAPAAAAGGQAD
;
A
#
# COMPACT_ATOMS: atom_id res chain seq x y z
N MET A 1 -24.55 46.37 -29.40
CA MET A 1 -25.23 45.14 -29.82
C MET A 1 -24.31 44.12 -30.52
N GLY A 2 -23.03 44.38 -30.70
CA GLY A 2 -22.08 43.49 -31.39
C GLY A 2 -21.34 42.46 -30.50
N TRP A 3 -21.07 42.80 -29.23
CA TRP A 3 -20.21 41.99 -28.35
C TRP A 3 -20.89 40.72 -27.83
N LEU A 4 -22.19 40.75 -27.62
CA LEU A 4 -22.94 39.59 -27.10
C LEU A 4 -23.06 38.47 -28.14
N LYS A 5 -23.13 38.84 -29.43
CA LYS A 5 -23.16 37.82 -30.52
C LYS A 5 -21.82 37.17 -30.76
N TYR A 6 -20.70 37.89 -30.53
CA TYR A 6 -19.36 37.31 -30.64
C TYR A 6 -19.09 36.29 -29.52
N PHE A 7 -19.44 36.66 -28.29
CA PHE A 7 -19.28 35.81 -27.12
C PHE A 7 -20.11 34.51 -27.16
N LEU A 8 -21.36 34.62 -27.66
CA LEU A 8 -22.24 33.44 -27.83
C LEU A 8 -21.76 32.50 -28.94
N ARG A 9 -21.11 33.04 -29.98
CA ARG A 9 -20.56 32.21 -31.06
C ARG A 9 -19.33 31.44 -30.61
N GLU A 10 -18.43 32.05 -29.88
CA GLU A 10 -17.26 31.35 -29.30
C GLU A 10 -17.66 30.30 -28.29
N LEU A 11 -18.68 30.59 -27.47
CA LEU A 11 -19.21 29.60 -26.50
C LEU A 11 -19.84 28.39 -27.18
N LEU A 12 -20.54 28.60 -28.30
CA LEU A 12 -21.16 27.51 -29.07
C LEU A 12 -20.11 26.66 -29.82
N GLU A 13 -19.06 27.25 -30.31
CA GLU A 13 -17.94 26.52 -30.93
C GLU A 13 -17.16 25.73 -29.87
N TYR A 14 -16.96 26.29 -28.67
CA TYR A 14 -16.30 25.57 -27.54
C TYR A 14 -17.14 24.39 -27.05
N VAL A 15 -18.47 24.57 -26.94
CA VAL A 15 -19.39 23.48 -26.57
C VAL A 15 -19.51 22.42 -27.67
N SER A 16 -19.39 22.80 -28.94
CA SER A 16 -19.36 21.86 -30.07
C SER A 16 -18.07 21.05 -30.11
N LEU A 17 -16.91 21.67 -29.83
CA LEU A 17 -15.63 20.97 -29.71
C LEU A 17 -15.65 19.97 -28.51
N MET A 18 -16.24 20.37 -27.39
CA MET A 18 -16.39 19.49 -26.22
C MET A 18 -17.30 18.30 -26.49
N ARG A 19 -18.33 18.44 -27.34
CA ARG A 19 -19.23 17.33 -27.70
C ARG A 19 -18.60 16.30 -28.64
N THR A 20 -17.67 16.70 -29.49
CA THR A 20 -16.95 15.79 -30.38
C THR A 20 -15.79 15.06 -29.70
N THR A 21 -15.26 15.60 -28.60
CA THR A 21 -14.22 14.94 -27.80
C THR A 21 -14.78 13.94 -26.75
N TRP A 22 -16.07 14.02 -26.41
CA TRP A 22 -16.70 13.11 -25.42
C TRP A 22 -17.15 11.77 -26.00
N LEU A 23 -17.14 11.56 -27.30
CA LEU A 23 -17.49 10.29 -27.94
C LEU A 23 -16.28 9.40 -28.28
N ALA A 24 -15.06 9.83 -27.96
CA ALA A 24 -13.84 9.08 -28.26
C ALA A 24 -13.05 8.60 -27.02
N VAL A 25 -13.57 8.73 -25.80
CA VAL A 25 -12.83 8.40 -24.54
C VAL A 25 -13.54 7.31 -23.72
N TRP A 26 -14.41 6.50 -24.33
CA TRP A 26 -14.75 5.17 -23.81
C TRP A 26 -13.91 4.09 -24.51
N GLY A 27 -12.69 4.44 -24.92
CA GLY A 27 -11.66 3.46 -25.04
C GLY A 27 -11.33 3.03 -23.61
N VAL A 28 -11.69 1.82 -23.27
CA VAL A 28 -11.10 1.10 -22.15
C VAL A 28 -9.59 1.20 -22.36
N PHE A 29 -8.95 2.20 -21.75
CA PHE A 29 -7.55 2.10 -21.47
C PHE A 29 -7.41 0.95 -20.48
N PHE A 30 -7.35 -0.27 -21.00
CA PHE A 30 -6.49 -1.27 -20.44
C PHE A 30 -5.07 -0.67 -20.52
N LEU A 31 -4.74 0.26 -19.66
CA LEU A 31 -3.42 0.33 -19.13
C LEU A 31 -3.26 -1.04 -18.47
N ALA A 32 -2.76 -1.98 -19.24
CA ALA A 32 -2.04 -3.11 -18.71
C ALA A 32 -0.90 -2.49 -17.90
N GLY A 33 -1.23 -2.00 -16.72
CA GLY A 33 -0.28 -1.77 -15.66
C GLY A 33 0.32 -3.13 -15.44
N THR A 34 1.46 -3.38 -16.03
CA THR A 34 2.25 -4.59 -15.88
C THR A 34 2.45 -4.76 -14.39
N SER A 35 1.61 -5.61 -13.80
CA SER A 35 1.74 -5.96 -12.40
C SER A 35 2.95 -6.87 -12.31
N HIS A 36 4.02 -6.33 -11.84
CA HIS A 36 5.30 -7.02 -11.70
C HIS A 36 5.38 -7.93 -10.46
N ALA A 37 4.26 -8.18 -9.79
CA ALA A 37 4.18 -9.12 -8.69
C ALA A 37 3.75 -10.49 -9.21
N TRP A 38 4.57 -11.53 -8.99
CA TRP A 38 4.34 -12.92 -9.46
C TRP A 38 4.05 -13.02 -10.97
N ASP A 39 4.89 -12.40 -11.81
CA ASP A 39 4.75 -12.32 -13.27
C ASP A 39 4.36 -13.67 -13.91
N GLY A 40 3.28 -13.64 -14.69
CA GLY A 40 2.76 -14.80 -15.42
C GLY A 40 1.97 -15.81 -14.58
N GLN A 41 2.00 -15.77 -13.25
CA GLN A 41 1.25 -16.69 -12.38
C GLN A 41 -0.15 -16.16 -12.06
N TYR A 42 -0.32 -14.83 -12.04
CA TYR A 42 -1.59 -14.17 -11.70
C TYR A 42 -1.90 -13.05 -12.68
N GLN A 43 -3.17 -12.92 -12.99
CA GLN A 43 -3.74 -11.70 -13.51
C GLN A 43 -4.04 -10.79 -12.32
N VAL A 44 -3.53 -9.56 -12.35
CA VAL A 44 -3.74 -8.58 -11.27
C VAL A 44 -4.71 -7.52 -11.76
N ILE A 45 -5.83 -7.39 -11.07
CA ILE A 45 -6.92 -6.48 -11.43
C ILE A 45 -7.02 -5.41 -10.37
N GLN A 46 -6.78 -4.15 -10.77
CA GLN A 46 -7.03 -3.01 -9.92
C GLN A 46 -8.52 -2.82 -9.73
N GLN A 47 -8.91 -2.49 -8.52
CA GLN A 47 -10.29 -2.37 -8.09
C GLN A 47 -10.47 -1.15 -7.17
N ASP A 48 -11.70 -0.67 -7.13
CA ASP A 48 -12.19 0.34 -6.19
C ASP A 48 -13.58 -0.11 -5.69
N PRO A 49 -14.08 0.43 -4.60
CA PRO A 49 -13.47 1.30 -3.62
C PRO A 49 -12.67 0.52 -2.54
N ILE A 50 -11.85 1.23 -1.74
CA ILE A 50 -11.07 0.63 -0.64
C ILE A 50 -11.85 0.54 0.68
N GLU A 51 -13.03 1.12 0.77
CA GLU A 51 -13.87 1.19 1.98
C GLU A 51 -14.28 -0.19 2.52
N LYS A 52 -14.22 -1.21 1.68
CA LYS A 52 -14.43 -2.60 2.12
C LYS A 52 -13.33 -3.17 3.01
N PHE A 53 -12.24 -2.42 3.20
CA PHE A 53 -11.13 -2.77 4.08
C PHE A 53 -11.11 -1.86 5.32
N PRO A 54 -12.05 -1.99 6.28
CA PRO A 54 -12.22 -1.05 7.38
C PRO A 54 -10.99 -0.92 8.29
N LYS A 55 -10.19 -1.96 8.44
CA LYS A 55 -8.93 -1.89 9.19
C LYS A 55 -7.94 -0.93 8.52
N TRP A 56 -7.75 -1.07 7.21
CA TRP A 56 -6.85 -0.21 6.45
C TRP A 56 -7.35 1.23 6.40
N THR A 57 -8.63 1.46 6.10
CA THR A 57 -9.20 2.83 6.07
C THR A 57 -9.17 3.49 7.44
N GLY A 58 -9.30 2.72 8.53
CA GLY A 58 -9.09 3.17 9.90
C GLY A 58 -7.65 3.65 10.14
N ILE A 59 -6.66 2.92 9.63
CA ILE A 59 -5.24 3.32 9.67
C ILE A 59 -5.04 4.64 8.92
N LEU A 60 -5.56 4.77 7.69
CA LEU A 60 -5.41 5.99 6.88
C LEU A 60 -5.90 7.23 7.63
N GLY A 61 -7.09 7.17 8.21
CA GLY A 61 -7.67 8.27 8.99
C GLY A 61 -6.84 8.61 10.23
N SER A 62 -6.36 7.60 10.93
CA SER A 62 -5.58 7.78 12.17
C SER A 62 -4.17 8.30 11.89
N VAL A 63 -3.48 7.76 10.89
CA VAL A 63 -2.11 8.18 10.53
C VAL A 63 -2.07 9.64 10.12
N GLN A 64 -3.03 10.12 9.33
CA GLN A 64 -3.06 11.54 8.97
C GLN A 64 -3.19 12.44 10.19
N ALA A 65 -4.02 12.06 11.16
CA ALA A 65 -4.17 12.80 12.41
C ALA A 65 -2.89 12.76 13.26
N GLU A 66 -2.20 11.62 13.30
CA GLU A 66 -0.95 11.43 14.03
C GLU A 66 0.20 12.23 13.40
N LEU A 67 0.34 12.17 12.09
CA LEU A 67 1.37 12.90 11.34
C LEU A 67 1.21 14.42 11.49
N ASN A 68 -0.02 14.90 11.60
CA ASN A 68 -0.29 16.31 11.83
C ASN A 68 0.02 16.77 13.25
N LYS A 69 0.01 15.89 14.23
CA LYS A 69 0.32 16.21 15.63
C LYS A 69 1.83 16.30 15.92
N GLN A 70 2.69 15.81 15.01
CA GLN A 70 4.13 15.97 15.02
C GLN A 70 4.78 16.04 16.40
N ALA A 71 4.53 15.11 17.26
CA ALA A 71 5.46 14.85 18.32
C ALA A 71 6.55 13.91 17.80
N ASP A 72 7.78 14.10 18.16
CA ASP A 72 8.86 13.16 17.91
C ASP A 72 8.41 11.77 18.33
N ILE A 73 8.08 10.95 17.36
CA ILE A 73 7.76 9.56 17.60
C ILE A 73 9.08 8.93 18.03
N GLN A 74 9.23 8.70 19.30
CA GLN A 74 10.41 8.05 19.83
C GLN A 74 10.40 6.60 19.37
N ALA A 75 11.32 6.27 18.48
CA ALA A 75 11.58 4.90 18.07
C ALA A 75 12.65 4.28 18.97
N PRO A 76 12.74 2.95 19.10
CA PRO A 76 13.80 2.27 19.85
C PRO A 76 15.17 2.43 19.23
N PHE A 77 15.28 2.89 18.00
CA PHE A 77 16.52 3.48 17.51
C PHE A 77 16.57 4.94 17.97
N ALA A 78 17.66 5.36 18.57
CA ALA A 78 17.82 6.69 19.16
C ALA A 78 17.42 7.79 18.17
N GLY A 79 16.61 8.77 18.62
CA GLY A 79 16.18 9.91 17.83
C GLY A 79 14.89 9.72 17.01
N GLY A 80 14.22 8.58 17.10
CA GLY A 80 12.89 8.40 16.52
C GLY A 80 12.83 8.30 15.00
N TRP A 81 11.63 8.47 14.45
CA TRP A 81 11.38 8.40 13.01
C TRP A 81 12.15 9.45 12.21
N ALA A 82 12.30 10.67 12.75
CA ALA A 82 13.02 11.75 12.09
C ALA A 82 14.49 11.37 11.86
N GLU A 83 15.17 10.85 12.88
CA GLU A 83 16.56 10.40 12.76
C GLU A 83 16.70 9.20 11.82
N PHE A 84 15.76 8.25 11.85
CA PHE A 84 15.75 7.13 10.91
C PHE A 84 15.64 7.63 9.46
N ILE A 85 14.69 8.53 9.17
CA ILE A 85 14.50 9.10 7.84
C ILE A 85 15.75 9.86 7.40
N GLU A 86 16.30 10.73 8.25
CA GLU A 86 17.49 11.52 7.92
C GLU A 86 18.70 10.63 7.61
N LYS A 87 18.94 9.61 8.42
CA LYS A 87 20.07 8.68 8.23
C LYS A 87 19.87 7.70 7.07
N THR A 88 18.62 7.45 6.67
CA THR A 88 18.31 6.49 5.61
C THR A 88 18.17 7.16 4.26
N LYS A 89 17.81 8.46 4.23
CA LYS A 89 17.60 9.21 3.01
C LYS A 89 18.86 9.21 2.14
N SER A 90 18.70 8.84 0.89
CA SER A 90 19.76 8.65 -0.10
C SER A 90 19.21 8.77 -1.50
N ASP A 91 20.08 9.03 -2.48
CA ASP A 91 19.74 8.93 -3.90
C ASP A 91 19.64 7.47 -4.36
N ASP A 92 20.25 6.54 -3.63
CA ASP A 92 20.09 5.09 -3.86
C ASP A 92 18.79 4.58 -3.24
N ARG A 93 17.75 4.54 -4.05
CA ARG A 93 16.43 4.07 -3.61
C ARG A 93 16.42 2.60 -3.17
N LEU A 94 17.24 1.74 -3.81
CA LEU A 94 17.33 0.34 -3.41
C LEU A 94 17.99 0.20 -2.03
N ALA A 95 18.99 1.03 -1.73
CA ALA A 95 19.60 1.08 -0.40
C ALA A 95 18.57 1.51 0.65
N MET A 96 17.72 2.51 0.36
CA MET A 96 16.63 2.92 1.26
C MET A 96 15.63 1.79 1.51
N ILE A 97 15.22 1.05 0.47
CA ILE A 97 14.33 -0.12 0.60
C ILE A 97 14.95 -1.17 1.53
N LYS A 98 16.20 -1.56 1.27
CA LYS A 98 16.91 -2.56 2.06
C LYS A 98 17.08 -2.12 3.52
N LYS A 99 17.49 -0.87 3.74
CA LYS A 99 17.69 -0.32 5.09
C LYS A 99 16.40 -0.25 5.88
N THR A 100 15.29 0.12 5.23
CA THR A 100 13.97 0.09 5.86
C THR A 100 13.60 -1.33 6.28
N ASN A 101 13.75 -2.32 5.39
CA ASN A 101 13.46 -3.71 5.75
C ASN A 101 14.31 -4.19 6.92
N GLU A 102 15.62 -3.97 6.87
CA GLU A 102 16.57 -4.35 7.93
C GLU A 102 16.20 -3.73 9.29
N THR A 103 15.93 -2.42 9.28
CA THR A 103 15.64 -1.68 10.52
C THR A 103 14.35 -2.18 11.16
N PHE A 104 13.25 -2.27 10.40
CA PHE A 104 11.99 -2.72 10.98
C PHE A 104 11.98 -4.22 11.30
N ASN A 105 12.75 -5.05 10.60
CA ASN A 105 12.92 -6.47 10.95
C ASN A 105 13.77 -6.67 12.23
N SER A 106 14.48 -5.65 12.71
CA SER A 106 15.13 -5.71 14.01
C SER A 106 14.15 -5.52 15.18
N MET A 107 12.93 -5.04 14.89
CA MET A 107 11.86 -4.92 15.87
C MET A 107 11.30 -6.30 16.20
N ARG A 108 10.67 -6.38 17.37
CA ARG A 108 10.21 -7.67 17.85
C ARG A 108 8.86 -8.05 17.26
N TYR A 109 8.74 -9.30 16.80
CA TYR A 109 7.44 -9.86 16.45
C TYR A 109 6.67 -10.25 17.72
N VAL A 110 5.50 -9.68 17.93
CA VAL A 110 4.59 -9.99 19.04
C VAL A 110 3.17 -10.03 18.51
N PRO A 111 2.46 -11.17 18.59
CA PRO A 111 1.07 -11.24 18.16
C PRO A 111 0.18 -10.29 18.96
N ASP A 112 -0.83 -9.73 18.33
CA ASP A 112 -1.78 -8.79 18.91
C ASP A 112 -2.44 -9.31 20.18
N GLN A 113 -2.79 -10.57 20.21
CA GLN A 113 -3.36 -11.20 21.41
C GLN A 113 -2.45 -11.05 22.63
N LYS A 114 -1.13 -11.05 22.43
CA LYS A 114 -0.16 -10.86 23.53
C LYS A 114 0.11 -9.38 23.79
N ASN A 115 0.13 -8.59 22.73
CA ASN A 115 0.49 -7.18 22.79
C ASN A 115 -0.69 -6.32 23.29
N TRP A 116 -1.88 -6.60 22.79
CA TRP A 116 -3.07 -5.77 22.97
C TRP A 116 -4.27 -6.49 23.63
N GLY A 117 -4.19 -7.82 23.79
CA GLY A 117 -5.30 -8.64 24.31
C GLY A 117 -6.45 -8.85 23.33
N VAL A 118 -6.26 -8.49 22.07
CA VAL A 118 -7.23 -8.67 20.96
C VAL A 118 -6.64 -9.57 19.87
N PRO A 119 -7.46 -10.26 19.07
CA PRO A 119 -6.92 -11.24 18.13
C PRO A 119 -6.26 -10.66 16.89
N ASP A 120 -6.57 -9.40 16.50
CA ASP A 120 -6.09 -8.80 15.26
C ASP A 120 -6.35 -7.27 15.27
N LEU A 121 -5.30 -6.48 15.44
CA LEU A 121 -5.33 -5.02 15.51
C LEU A 121 -4.26 -4.41 14.60
N TRP A 122 -4.65 -3.75 13.57
CA TRP A 122 -3.72 -3.01 12.71
C TRP A 122 -3.30 -1.71 13.40
N ASN A 123 -2.02 -1.55 13.62
CA ASN A 123 -1.46 -0.40 14.33
C ASN A 123 -0.97 0.68 13.38
N THR A 124 -1.19 1.94 13.76
CA THR A 124 -0.51 3.07 13.14
C THR A 124 0.98 3.04 13.43
N PRO A 125 1.83 3.77 12.67
CA PRO A 125 3.24 3.90 12.99
C PRO A 125 3.51 4.36 14.44
N ILE A 126 2.68 5.24 15.01
CA ILE A 126 2.81 5.68 16.41
C ILE A 126 2.46 4.55 17.37
N GLN A 127 1.34 3.89 17.15
CA GLN A 127 0.92 2.75 17.98
C GLN A 127 1.98 1.64 17.96
N PHE A 128 2.55 1.34 16.79
CA PHE A 128 3.66 0.39 16.68
C PHE A 128 4.87 0.80 17.54
N THR A 129 5.22 2.08 17.57
CA THR A 129 6.32 2.57 18.42
C THR A 129 6.01 2.59 19.92
N GLN A 130 4.74 2.65 20.26
CA GLN A 130 4.25 2.72 21.63
C GLN A 130 3.68 1.40 22.12
N SER A 131 3.77 0.35 21.29
CA SER A 131 3.21 -0.95 21.63
C SER A 131 3.75 -1.44 22.97
N PRO A 132 2.88 -1.97 23.84
CA PRO A 132 3.29 -2.53 25.12
C PRO A 132 4.00 -3.86 24.87
N ASP A 133 5.28 -3.84 24.53
CA ASP A 133 6.03 -5.11 24.39
C ASP A 133 5.88 -5.90 25.70
N TYR A 134 5.18 -7.00 25.62
CA TYR A 134 4.86 -7.86 26.73
C TYR A 134 6.11 -8.31 27.53
N ILE A 135 7.28 -8.37 26.89
CA ILE A 135 8.52 -8.83 27.55
C ILE A 135 9.42 -7.66 27.93
N VAL A 136 9.47 -6.60 27.12
CA VAL A 136 10.33 -5.42 27.33
C VAL A 136 9.50 -4.17 27.06
N PRO A 137 8.84 -3.62 28.07
CA PRO A 137 8.04 -2.39 27.91
C PRO A 137 8.83 -1.26 27.26
N GLY A 138 8.19 -0.54 26.34
CA GLY A 138 8.79 0.59 25.63
C GLY A 138 9.64 0.23 24.40
N ARG A 139 9.71 -1.06 24.01
CA ARG A 139 10.27 -1.46 22.72
C ARG A 139 9.19 -1.58 21.68
N MET A 140 9.53 -1.18 20.45
CA MET A 140 8.61 -1.39 19.29
C MET A 140 8.38 -2.87 19.06
N SER A 141 7.13 -3.22 18.94
CA SER A 141 6.71 -4.59 18.64
C SER A 141 5.35 -4.61 17.96
N GLY A 142 5.11 -5.60 17.16
CA GLY A 142 3.86 -5.84 16.47
C GLY A 142 3.92 -7.14 15.70
N ASP A 143 2.84 -7.51 15.05
CA ASP A 143 2.85 -8.67 14.18
C ASP A 143 3.07 -8.31 12.70
N CYS A 144 2.63 -9.14 11.74
CA CYS A 144 3.05 -9.00 10.36
C CYS A 144 2.54 -7.72 9.69
N GLU A 145 1.28 -7.36 9.91
CA GLU A 145 0.69 -6.16 9.34
C GLU A 145 1.29 -4.88 9.93
N ASP A 146 1.60 -4.87 11.22
CA ASP A 146 2.22 -3.73 11.89
C ASP A 146 3.60 -3.43 11.30
N HIS A 147 4.40 -4.48 11.07
CA HIS A 147 5.68 -4.36 10.38
C HIS A 147 5.52 -3.87 8.94
N ALA A 148 4.51 -4.36 8.21
CA ALA A 148 4.26 -3.94 6.84
C ALA A 148 3.81 -2.47 6.78
N ILE A 149 2.90 -2.05 7.65
CA ILE A 149 2.40 -0.66 7.76
C ILE A 149 3.52 0.29 8.15
N ALA A 150 4.32 -0.06 9.15
CA ALA A 150 5.44 0.77 9.58
C ALA A 150 6.46 0.98 8.46
N LYS A 151 6.83 -0.07 7.71
CA LYS A 151 7.69 0.03 6.52
C LYS A 151 7.06 0.87 5.41
N TYR A 152 5.74 0.73 5.17
CA TYR A 152 4.98 1.52 4.19
C TYR A 152 5.18 3.02 4.45
N TYR A 153 4.85 3.47 5.66
CA TYR A 153 4.96 4.89 6.01
C TYR A 153 6.40 5.39 6.13
N ALA A 154 7.34 4.52 6.51
CA ALA A 154 8.77 4.86 6.49
C ALA A 154 9.26 5.16 5.06
N LEU A 155 8.93 4.31 4.09
CA LEU A 155 9.29 4.52 2.70
C LEU A 155 8.57 5.73 2.09
N GLN A 156 7.30 5.95 2.45
CA GLN A 156 6.58 7.15 2.02
C GLN A 156 7.29 8.43 2.48
N ARG A 157 7.77 8.46 3.72
CA ARG A 157 8.57 9.58 4.24
C ARG A 157 9.94 9.70 3.58
N LEU A 158 10.49 8.61 3.07
CA LEU A 158 11.72 8.60 2.26
C LEU A 158 11.49 9.02 0.80
N GLY A 159 10.24 9.40 0.43
CA GLY A 159 9.90 9.91 -0.89
C GLY A 159 9.38 8.86 -1.87
N PHE A 160 8.99 7.68 -1.41
CA PHE A 160 8.23 6.74 -2.23
C PHE A 160 6.77 7.16 -2.30
N THR A 161 6.20 7.07 -3.49
CA THR A 161 4.79 7.41 -3.71
C THR A 161 3.88 6.24 -3.30
N GLN A 162 2.61 6.53 -3.02
CA GLN A 162 1.61 5.49 -2.76
C GLN A 162 1.48 4.48 -3.91
N ASP A 163 1.73 4.90 -5.17
CA ASP A 163 1.63 4.02 -6.34
C ASP A 163 2.79 3.01 -6.40
N GLU A 164 3.87 3.28 -5.70
CA GLU A 164 5.00 2.38 -5.57
C GLU A 164 4.87 1.42 -4.38
N LEU A 165 3.92 1.67 -3.47
CA LEU A 165 3.79 0.93 -2.21
C LEU A 165 2.48 0.16 -2.15
N ARG A 166 2.53 -1.08 -1.68
CA ARG A 166 1.36 -1.94 -1.51
C ARG A 166 1.49 -2.81 -0.28
N VAL A 167 0.56 -2.68 0.65
CA VAL A 167 0.36 -3.69 1.68
C VAL A 167 -0.24 -4.91 1.01
N LEU A 168 0.43 -6.04 1.12
CA LEU A 168 0.07 -7.31 0.47
C LEU A 168 -0.38 -8.31 1.53
N VAL A 169 -1.56 -8.87 1.36
CA VAL A 169 -2.03 -10.01 2.13
C VAL A 169 -1.85 -11.28 1.30
N VAL A 170 -1.15 -12.23 1.87
CA VAL A 170 -0.80 -13.49 1.23
C VAL A 170 -1.21 -14.68 2.11
N LYS A 171 -1.33 -15.84 1.51
CA LYS A 171 -1.34 -17.12 2.23
C LYS A 171 0.07 -17.68 2.22
N ASP A 172 0.65 -17.85 3.40
CA ASP A 172 1.89 -18.59 3.56
C ASP A 172 1.59 -20.09 3.47
N LEU A 173 2.10 -20.72 2.43
CA LEU A 173 1.86 -22.14 2.17
C LEU A 173 2.69 -23.07 3.07
N ASN A 174 3.82 -22.60 3.59
CA ASN A 174 4.66 -23.36 4.51
C ASN A 174 4.03 -23.44 5.90
N LEU A 175 3.50 -22.31 6.38
CA LEU A 175 2.88 -22.23 7.71
C LEU A 175 1.37 -22.50 7.69
N GLY A 176 0.74 -22.41 6.52
CA GLY A 176 -0.71 -22.61 6.37
C GLY A 176 -1.55 -21.44 6.91
N VAL A 177 -0.97 -20.27 7.17
CA VAL A 177 -1.64 -19.09 7.75
C VAL A 177 -1.71 -17.91 6.79
N GLY A 178 -2.55 -16.92 7.11
CA GLY A 178 -2.51 -15.61 6.48
C GLY A 178 -1.24 -14.87 6.91
N HIS A 179 -0.70 -14.03 6.04
CA HIS A 179 0.48 -13.23 6.32
C HIS A 179 0.38 -11.88 5.61
N CYS A 180 0.95 -10.83 6.21
CA CYS A 180 0.94 -9.48 5.68
C CYS A 180 2.38 -9.01 5.47
N ILE A 181 2.65 -8.47 4.26
CA ILE A 181 3.98 -8.03 3.84
C ILE A 181 3.88 -6.71 3.08
N LEU A 182 4.99 -6.01 2.91
CA LEU A 182 5.04 -4.83 2.06
C LEU A 182 5.64 -5.18 0.70
N GLY A 183 4.93 -4.80 -0.37
CA GLY A 183 5.44 -4.78 -1.73
C GLY A 183 5.87 -3.37 -2.14
N VAL A 184 7.04 -3.26 -2.77
CA VAL A 184 7.55 -2.01 -3.34
C VAL A 184 7.77 -2.20 -4.84
N ILE A 185 7.09 -1.41 -5.65
CA ILE A 185 7.27 -1.41 -7.10
C ILE A 185 8.53 -0.62 -7.43
N PHE A 186 9.56 -1.30 -7.86
CA PHE A 186 10.86 -0.70 -8.14
C PHE A 186 11.58 -1.44 -9.29
N GLY A 187 12.09 -0.67 -10.25
CA GLY A 187 12.84 -1.24 -11.38
C GLY A 187 12.04 -2.25 -12.21
N GLY A 188 10.72 -2.05 -12.34
CA GLY A 188 9.85 -2.96 -13.07
C GLY A 188 9.49 -4.25 -12.32
N GLN A 189 9.83 -4.37 -11.04
CA GLN A 189 9.56 -5.53 -10.21
C GLN A 189 8.80 -5.13 -8.94
N CYS A 190 8.12 -6.09 -8.31
CA CYS A 190 7.62 -5.96 -6.96
C CYS A 190 8.63 -6.56 -5.98
N LEU A 191 9.31 -5.73 -5.22
CA LEU A 191 10.23 -6.14 -4.18
C LEU A 191 9.47 -6.35 -2.87
N ILE A 192 9.69 -7.48 -2.20
CA ILE A 192 9.02 -7.84 -0.96
C ILE A 192 9.90 -7.50 0.25
N LEU A 193 9.30 -6.76 1.17
CA LEU A 193 9.82 -6.44 2.49
C LEU A 193 8.99 -7.21 3.52
N ASP A 194 9.59 -8.19 4.13
CA ASP A 194 8.93 -9.14 5.01
C ASP A 194 9.62 -9.20 6.38
N ASN A 195 8.87 -9.35 7.45
CA ASN A 195 9.44 -9.54 8.80
C ASN A 195 10.00 -10.95 9.01
N GLN A 196 9.58 -11.93 8.21
CA GLN A 196 10.09 -13.32 8.27
C GLN A 196 11.32 -13.53 7.38
N ILE A 197 11.51 -12.72 6.34
CA ILE A 197 12.60 -12.83 5.37
C ILE A 197 13.56 -11.63 5.51
N LYS A 198 14.80 -11.89 5.92
CA LYS A 198 15.79 -10.82 6.16
C LYS A 198 16.09 -9.98 4.94
N SER A 199 16.26 -10.63 3.79
CA SER A 199 16.63 -9.97 2.54
C SER A 199 15.41 -9.54 1.76
N VAL A 200 15.53 -8.45 1.01
CA VAL A 200 14.51 -8.01 0.06
C VAL A 200 14.62 -8.88 -1.19
N TRP A 201 13.50 -9.47 -1.60
CA TRP A 201 13.41 -10.36 -2.74
C TRP A 201 12.32 -9.92 -3.73
N PRO A 202 12.52 -10.14 -5.04
CA PRO A 202 11.42 -10.04 -5.99
C PRO A 202 10.29 -11.02 -5.66
N ALA A 203 9.05 -10.58 -5.77
CA ALA A 203 7.87 -11.38 -5.42
C ALA A 203 7.81 -12.73 -6.16
N ASN A 204 8.21 -12.77 -7.43
CA ASN A 204 8.23 -13.97 -8.26
C ASN A 204 9.27 -15.02 -7.83
N GLN A 205 10.19 -14.67 -6.93
CA GLN A 205 11.16 -15.61 -6.36
C GLN A 205 10.69 -16.23 -5.04
N ILE A 206 9.57 -15.75 -4.47
CA ILE A 206 9.01 -16.25 -3.22
C ILE A 206 7.84 -17.19 -3.55
N GLN A 207 8.13 -18.47 -3.71
CA GLN A 207 7.16 -19.45 -4.23
C GLN A 207 6.15 -19.95 -3.18
N HIS A 208 6.44 -19.77 -1.90
CA HIS A 208 5.54 -20.23 -0.82
C HIS A 208 4.48 -19.21 -0.44
N TYR A 209 4.44 -18.04 -1.06
CA TYR A 209 3.36 -17.07 -0.87
C TYR A 209 2.36 -17.11 -2.02
N LYS A 210 1.10 -17.33 -1.67
CA LYS A 210 -0.03 -17.18 -2.57
C LYS A 210 -0.70 -15.83 -2.30
N PRO A 211 -0.61 -14.84 -3.23
CA PRO A 211 -1.22 -13.54 -3.01
C PRO A 211 -2.74 -13.64 -2.98
N ILE A 212 -3.36 -12.87 -2.07
CA ILE A 212 -4.81 -12.77 -1.91
C ILE A 212 -5.27 -11.42 -2.44
N TYR A 213 -4.75 -10.33 -1.87
CA TYR A 213 -4.97 -8.97 -2.35
C TYR A 213 -3.79 -8.07 -1.98
N ALA A 214 -3.70 -6.94 -2.68
CA ALA A 214 -2.85 -5.82 -2.32
C ALA A 214 -3.69 -4.57 -2.13
N ILE A 215 -3.22 -3.61 -1.33
CA ILE A 215 -3.92 -2.36 -1.08
C ILE A 215 -2.93 -1.22 -0.85
N ASN A 216 -3.29 -0.02 -1.31
CA ASN A 216 -2.66 1.25 -0.96
C ASN A 216 -3.72 2.25 -0.47
N GLU A 217 -3.41 3.54 -0.45
CA GLU A 217 -4.32 4.56 0.09
C GLU A 217 -5.57 4.80 -0.78
N THR A 218 -5.53 4.42 -2.06
CA THR A 218 -6.60 4.74 -3.02
C THR A 218 -7.17 3.53 -3.74
N HIS A 219 -6.37 2.48 -3.93
CA HIS A 219 -6.73 1.32 -4.73
C HIS A 219 -6.43 0.01 -4.00
N TRP A 220 -7.09 -1.06 -4.44
CA TRP A 220 -6.71 -2.40 -4.07
C TRP A 220 -6.59 -3.27 -5.32
N TRP A 221 -5.88 -4.36 -5.24
CA TRP A 221 -5.64 -5.27 -6.36
C TRP A 221 -6.01 -6.68 -5.97
N GLN A 222 -6.79 -7.31 -6.85
CA GLN A 222 -7.13 -8.72 -6.75
C GLN A 222 -6.16 -9.55 -7.58
N PHE A 223 -5.72 -10.67 -7.04
CA PHE A 223 -4.88 -11.63 -7.73
C PHE A 223 -5.72 -12.83 -8.16
N ILE A 224 -5.81 -13.06 -9.48
CA ILE A 224 -6.54 -14.17 -10.07
C ILE A 224 -5.51 -15.10 -10.72
N PRO A 225 -5.47 -16.41 -10.37
CA PRO A 225 -4.55 -17.34 -11.01
C PRO A 225 -4.66 -17.30 -12.54
N ALA A 226 -3.53 -17.29 -13.24
CA ALA A 226 -3.51 -17.30 -14.70
C ALA A 226 -4.28 -18.51 -15.23
N GLY A 227 -5.08 -18.29 -16.27
CA GLY A 227 -5.95 -19.33 -16.85
C GLY A 227 -7.32 -19.48 -16.20
N THR A 228 -7.62 -18.77 -15.10
CA THR A 228 -8.99 -18.66 -14.57
C THR A 228 -9.71 -17.49 -15.23
N ALA A 229 -11.02 -17.66 -15.52
CA ALA A 229 -11.83 -16.54 -16.00
C ALA A 229 -11.91 -15.46 -14.90
N ALA A 230 -11.68 -14.20 -15.26
CA ALA A 230 -11.94 -13.09 -14.34
C ALA A 230 -13.42 -13.10 -13.94
N PRO A 231 -13.76 -12.84 -12.66
CA PRO A 231 -15.16 -12.67 -12.28
C PRO A 231 -15.76 -11.54 -13.13
N ALA A 232 -16.95 -11.79 -13.69
CA ALA A 232 -17.67 -10.76 -14.41
C ALA A 232 -17.78 -9.53 -13.52
N ALA A 233 -17.39 -8.34 -14.04
CA ALA A 233 -17.59 -7.09 -13.34
C ALA A 233 -19.06 -7.04 -12.92
N ALA A 234 -19.31 -6.84 -11.62
CA ALA A 234 -20.67 -6.68 -11.13
C ALA A 234 -21.28 -5.49 -11.89
N ALA A 235 -22.18 -5.80 -12.81
CA ALA A 235 -22.95 -4.78 -13.51
C ALA A 235 -23.66 -3.96 -12.43
N GLY A 236 -23.36 -2.66 -12.39
CA GLY A 236 -24.00 -1.75 -11.46
C GLY A 236 -25.50 -1.92 -11.56
N GLY A 237 -26.12 -2.42 -10.49
CA GLY A 237 -27.56 -2.44 -10.40
C GLY A 237 -28.05 -1.00 -10.44
N GLN A 238 -28.72 -0.65 -11.52
CA GLN A 238 -29.63 0.47 -11.50
C GLN A 238 -30.72 0.10 -10.50
N ALA A 239 -30.78 0.82 -9.40
CA ALA A 239 -31.95 0.87 -8.55
C ALA A 239 -32.94 1.81 -9.25
N ASP A 240 -34.11 1.28 -9.62
CA ASP A 240 -35.30 2.03 -10.00
C ASP A 240 -35.84 2.85 -8.83
#